data_6d23e9f27c96e25d33fb3bc8ba22b1b4
#
_entry.id   6d23e9f27c96e25d33fb3bc8ba22b1b4
#
_cell.length_a   1.000
_cell.length_b   1.000
_cell.length_c   1.000
_cell.angle_alpha   90.00
_cell.angle_beta   90.00
_cell.angle_gamma   90.00
#
_symmetry.space_group_name_H-M   'P 1'
#
loop_
_entity.id
_entity.type
_entity.pdbx_description
1 polymer ?
#
loop_
_entity_poly.entity_id
_entity_poly.type
_entity_poly.pdbx_seq_one_letter_code
_entity_poly.pdbx_strand_id
1 'polypeptide(L)'
;CKIIHHRNPLTMFGAPNLNKVTAFSPGHITGLFQICDQTLDLLLKGSRGAGVSISNGVTTKVSLKPSSKPSYEIRINETPTKSAEVSEQVINSFLSRIGEDYEILVNHAVKVPIGSGFGSSGAGALSLALALNEALNLGLSRTETAQIAHTTEVKCKTGLGTVIAETFGGAEIRIKPGAPGIGEIKQIPTNDKYAVVCLNFGKLSTKK
;
A
#
# COMPACT_ATOMS: atom_id res chain seq x y z
N CYS A 1 -1.20 9.82 3.87
CA CYS A 1 -2.17 9.15 2.96
C CYS A 1 -3.42 10.00 2.80
N LYS A 2 -3.85 10.23 1.58
CA LYS A 2 -5.11 10.92 1.26
C LYS A 2 -6.00 9.96 0.49
N ILE A 3 -7.28 9.93 0.85
CA ILE A 3 -8.35 9.26 0.09
C ILE A 3 -9.12 10.38 -0.63
N ILE A 4 -9.31 10.25 -1.93
CA ILE A 4 -10.08 11.20 -2.73
C ILE A 4 -11.33 10.46 -3.20
N HIS A 5 -12.49 10.92 -2.74
CA HIS A 5 -13.78 10.39 -3.15
C HIS A 5 -14.21 11.04 -4.47
N HIS A 6 -14.43 10.24 -5.48
CA HIS A 6 -15.19 10.62 -6.66
C HIS A 6 -16.55 9.91 -6.61
N ARG A 7 -17.47 10.38 -5.77
CA ARG A 7 -18.88 10.01 -5.88
C ARG A 7 -19.50 10.84 -7.00
N ASN A 8 -20.00 10.18 -8.03
CA ASN A 8 -20.80 10.83 -9.06
C ASN A 8 -22.25 10.92 -8.54
N PRO A 9 -22.83 12.12 -8.27
CA PRO A 9 -24.15 12.23 -7.64
C PRO A 9 -25.35 12.05 -8.59
N LEU A 10 -25.13 11.67 -9.84
CA LEU A 10 -26.21 11.56 -10.83
C LEU A 10 -26.16 10.22 -11.57
N THR A 11 -26.90 9.22 -11.07
CA THR A 11 -27.40 8.15 -11.93
C THR A 11 -28.87 7.85 -11.57
N MET A 12 -29.76 8.55 -12.20
CA MET A 12 -31.09 7.98 -12.53
C MET A 12 -30.89 7.06 -13.74
N PHE A 13 -31.34 5.79 -13.57
CA PHE A 13 -31.50 4.74 -14.58
C PHE A 13 -30.25 4.20 -15.31
N GLY A 14 -29.85 3.00 -14.95
CA GLY A 14 -29.39 1.97 -15.91
C GLY A 14 -27.90 1.81 -16.17
N ALA A 15 -26.97 2.56 -15.55
CA ALA A 15 -25.54 2.23 -15.65
C ALA A 15 -25.07 1.44 -14.39
N PRO A 16 -24.24 0.39 -14.53
CA PRO A 16 -23.71 -0.30 -13.36
C PRO A 16 -22.96 0.69 -12.48
N ASN A 17 -23.31 0.71 -11.19
CA ASN A 17 -22.67 1.59 -10.20
C ASN A 17 -21.18 1.23 -10.10
N LEU A 18 -20.35 1.95 -10.82
CA LEU A 18 -18.89 1.79 -10.76
C LEU A 18 -18.39 2.58 -9.54
N ASN A 19 -18.19 1.90 -8.41
CA ASN A 19 -17.53 2.53 -7.27
C ASN A 19 -16.04 2.73 -7.64
N LYS A 20 -15.67 4.01 -7.85
CA LYS A 20 -14.29 4.39 -8.14
C LYS A 20 -13.70 5.10 -6.93
N VAL A 21 -12.64 4.55 -6.38
CA VAL A 21 -11.91 5.12 -5.24
C VAL A 21 -10.44 5.29 -5.60
N THR A 22 -9.86 6.38 -5.14
CA THR A 22 -8.44 6.65 -5.31
C THR A 22 -7.79 6.90 -3.95
N ALA A 23 -6.69 6.20 -3.68
CA ALA A 23 -5.89 6.40 -2.49
C ALA A 23 -4.41 6.58 -2.84
N PHE A 24 -3.70 7.30 -1.99
CA PHE A 24 -2.27 7.58 -2.13
C PHE A 24 -1.50 7.09 -0.93
N SER A 25 -0.33 6.51 -1.18
CA SER A 25 0.70 6.24 -0.18
C SER A 25 2.04 6.83 -0.64
N PRO A 26 2.78 7.50 0.26
CA PRO A 26 4.10 8.01 -0.06
C PRO A 26 5.07 6.87 -0.34
N GLY A 27 6.10 7.10 -1.13
CA GLY A 27 7.29 6.27 -1.16
C GLY A 27 8.14 6.51 0.09
N HIS A 28 9.03 5.56 0.39
CA HIS A 28 9.87 5.62 1.57
C HIS A 28 11.32 5.26 1.25
N ILE A 29 12.26 6.01 1.81
CA ILE A 29 13.68 5.76 1.70
C ILE A 29 14.19 5.38 3.08
N THR A 30 14.67 4.15 3.21
CA THR A 30 15.27 3.65 4.45
C THR A 30 16.77 4.01 4.47
N GLY A 31 17.20 4.73 5.48
CA GLY A 31 18.62 5.08 5.69
C GLY A 31 19.40 3.94 6.35
N LEU A 32 18.82 3.32 7.37
CA LEU A 32 19.38 2.16 8.07
C LEU A 32 18.25 1.30 8.63
N PHE A 33 18.49 0.00 8.77
CA PHE A 33 17.52 -0.91 9.37
C PHE A 33 18.15 -2.17 9.94
N GLN A 34 17.45 -2.75 10.91
CA GLN A 34 17.69 -4.07 11.49
C GLN A 34 16.47 -4.95 11.22
N ILE A 35 16.67 -6.11 10.63
CA ILE A 35 15.61 -7.11 10.39
C ILE A 35 15.18 -7.73 11.73
N CYS A 36 13.86 -7.81 11.96
CA CYS A 36 13.26 -8.43 13.14
C CYS A 36 12.11 -9.35 12.66
N ASP A 37 12.44 -10.57 12.25
CA ASP A 37 11.52 -11.55 11.62
C ASP A 37 11.52 -12.92 12.31
N GLN A 38 12.10 -13.04 13.52
CA GLN A 38 12.27 -14.28 14.26
C GLN A 38 10.96 -14.86 14.86
N THR A 39 9.87 -14.09 14.83
CA THR A 39 8.55 -14.55 15.28
C THR A 39 7.76 -15.22 14.16
N LEU A 40 6.80 -16.08 14.50
CA LEU A 40 5.84 -16.66 13.54
C LEU A 40 4.68 -15.69 13.23
N ASP A 41 4.34 -14.81 14.17
CA ASP A 41 3.28 -13.83 13.99
C ASP A 41 3.72 -12.73 13.02
N LEU A 42 3.01 -12.64 11.89
CA LEU A 42 3.31 -11.68 10.83
C LEU A 42 3.13 -10.23 11.27
N LEU A 43 2.24 -9.98 12.23
CA LEU A 43 2.01 -8.64 12.77
C LEU A 43 3.18 -8.15 13.64
N LEU A 44 3.91 -9.08 14.27
CA LEU A 44 5.08 -8.79 15.10
C LEU A 44 6.38 -8.71 14.28
N LYS A 45 6.40 -9.29 13.07
CA LYS A 45 7.55 -9.13 12.16
C LYS A 45 7.69 -7.69 11.73
N GLY A 46 8.92 -7.24 11.55
CA GLY A 46 9.18 -5.87 11.12
C GLY A 46 10.65 -5.52 11.08
N SER A 47 10.94 -4.24 11.14
CA SER A 47 12.31 -3.75 11.25
C SER A 47 12.40 -2.60 12.26
N ARG A 48 13.56 -2.48 12.92
CA ARG A 48 14.00 -1.23 13.56
C ARG A 48 14.83 -0.44 12.55
N GLY A 49 14.89 0.87 12.72
CA GLY A 49 15.71 1.67 11.81
C GLY A 49 15.23 3.11 11.70
N ALA A 50 15.65 3.77 10.64
CA ALA A 50 15.26 5.13 10.37
C ALA A 50 15.15 5.39 8.87
N GLY A 51 14.28 6.31 8.49
CA GLY A 51 14.08 6.68 7.11
C GLY A 51 13.22 7.91 6.93
N VAL A 52 12.81 8.15 5.70
CA VAL A 52 11.99 9.30 5.34
C VAL A 52 10.99 8.93 4.25
N SER A 53 9.74 9.28 4.46
CA SER A 53 8.71 9.24 3.43
C SER A 53 8.82 10.48 2.56
N ILE A 54 8.71 10.29 1.24
CA ILE A 54 8.84 11.35 0.25
C ILE A 54 7.48 11.71 -0.36
N SER A 55 7.35 12.88 -0.97
CA SER A 55 6.10 13.36 -1.58
C SER A 55 5.67 12.56 -2.81
N ASN A 56 6.60 11.92 -3.50
CA ASN A 56 6.31 10.95 -4.55
C ASN A 56 6.02 9.58 -3.95
N GLY A 57 5.16 8.79 -4.60
CA GLY A 57 4.76 7.49 -4.11
C GLY A 57 3.89 6.75 -5.11
N VAL A 58 2.88 6.05 -4.61
CA VAL A 58 1.93 5.30 -5.42
C VAL A 58 0.51 5.83 -5.19
N THR A 59 -0.15 6.19 -6.28
CA THR A 59 -1.59 6.48 -6.31
C THR A 59 -2.30 5.28 -6.90
N THR A 60 -3.16 4.65 -6.12
CA THR A 60 -3.94 3.49 -6.57
C THR A 60 -5.40 3.88 -6.80
N LYS A 61 -5.89 3.59 -8.00
CA LYS A 61 -7.29 3.72 -8.36
C LYS A 61 -7.92 2.34 -8.44
N VAL A 62 -9.00 2.13 -7.69
CA VAL A 62 -9.79 0.91 -7.71
C VAL A 62 -11.15 1.23 -8.34
N SER A 63 -11.63 0.35 -9.21
CA SER A 63 -12.99 0.37 -9.74
C SER A 63 -13.62 -1.00 -9.50
N LEU A 64 -14.79 -1.01 -8.87
CA LEU A 64 -15.55 -2.23 -8.57
C LEU A 64 -16.81 -2.27 -9.43
N LYS A 65 -17.10 -3.43 -9.99
CA LYS A 65 -18.35 -3.73 -10.67
C LYS A 65 -18.89 -5.05 -10.12
N PRO A 66 -20.16 -5.09 -9.62
CA PRO A 66 -20.77 -6.36 -9.22
C PRO A 66 -20.72 -7.38 -10.36
N SER A 67 -20.42 -8.63 -10.03
CA SER A 67 -20.25 -9.69 -11.01
C SER A 67 -20.77 -11.01 -10.43
N SER A 68 -21.13 -11.96 -11.29
CA SER A 68 -21.46 -13.33 -10.89
C SER A 68 -20.22 -14.23 -10.78
N LYS A 69 -19.05 -13.72 -11.16
CA LYS A 69 -17.75 -14.40 -11.07
C LYS A 69 -16.70 -13.39 -10.66
N PRO A 70 -15.93 -13.65 -9.58
CA PRO A 70 -14.85 -12.76 -9.17
C PRO A 70 -13.75 -12.74 -10.23
N SER A 71 -13.29 -11.55 -10.56
CA SER A 71 -12.14 -11.35 -11.45
C SER A 71 -11.42 -10.06 -11.11
N TYR A 72 -10.15 -9.99 -11.44
CA TYR A 72 -9.40 -8.74 -11.28
C TYR A 72 -8.41 -8.53 -12.42
N GLU A 73 -8.17 -7.28 -12.73
CA GLU A 73 -7.11 -6.83 -13.62
C GLU A 73 -6.26 -5.79 -12.88
N ILE A 74 -4.93 -5.96 -12.91
CA ILE A 74 -3.98 -5.06 -12.27
C ILE A 74 -3.15 -4.38 -13.36
N ARG A 75 -3.07 -3.05 -13.27
CA ARG A 75 -2.24 -2.21 -14.13
C ARG A 75 -1.21 -1.45 -13.32
N ILE A 76 -0.03 -1.30 -13.88
CA ILE A 76 1.02 -0.40 -13.36
C ILE A 76 1.29 0.64 -14.44
N ASN A 77 1.05 1.90 -14.12
CA ASN A 77 1.16 3.02 -15.08
C ASN A 77 0.39 2.73 -16.38
N GLU A 78 -0.89 2.37 -16.23
CA GLU A 78 -1.86 2.01 -17.29
C GLU A 78 -1.52 0.72 -18.07
N THR A 79 -0.39 0.07 -17.78
CA THR A 79 0.02 -1.17 -18.46
C THR A 79 -0.43 -2.39 -17.66
N PRO A 80 -1.24 -3.31 -18.24
CA PRO A 80 -1.61 -4.56 -17.58
C PRO A 80 -0.40 -5.38 -17.19
N THR A 81 -0.44 -5.97 -16.00
CA THR A 81 0.65 -6.82 -15.50
C THR A 81 0.12 -8.11 -14.88
N LYS A 82 0.85 -9.21 -15.11
CA LYS A 82 0.64 -10.49 -14.42
C LYS A 82 1.62 -10.71 -13.26
N SER A 83 2.54 -9.78 -13.05
CA SER A 83 3.57 -9.86 -12.00
C SER A 83 3.28 -8.84 -10.89
N ALA A 84 2.18 -9.05 -10.17
CA ALA A 84 1.73 -8.15 -9.10
C ALA A 84 1.30 -8.95 -7.85
N GLU A 85 2.12 -9.92 -7.44
CA GLU A 85 1.85 -10.86 -6.35
C GLU A 85 1.33 -10.17 -5.06
N VAL A 86 1.96 -9.06 -4.67
CA VAL A 86 1.54 -8.30 -3.49
C VAL A 86 0.13 -7.75 -3.66
N SER A 87 -0.18 -7.15 -4.81
CA SER A 87 -1.51 -6.60 -5.08
C SER A 87 -2.58 -7.70 -5.15
N GLU A 88 -2.26 -8.84 -5.73
CA GLU A 88 -3.15 -10.03 -5.76
C GLU A 88 -3.45 -10.52 -4.35
N GLN A 89 -2.44 -10.63 -3.48
CA GLN A 89 -2.63 -11.05 -2.09
C GLN A 89 -3.45 -10.03 -1.27
N VAL A 90 -3.27 -8.72 -1.52
CA VAL A 90 -4.10 -7.68 -0.91
C VAL A 90 -5.56 -7.85 -1.36
N ILE A 91 -5.82 -7.97 -2.66
CA ILE A 91 -7.18 -8.19 -3.21
C ILE A 91 -7.82 -9.42 -2.56
N ASN A 92 -7.14 -10.56 -2.55
CA ASN A 92 -7.64 -11.80 -1.96
C ASN A 92 -7.95 -11.65 -0.47
N SER A 93 -7.13 -10.88 0.27
CA SER A 93 -7.37 -10.60 1.70
C SER A 93 -8.64 -9.78 1.93
N PHE A 94 -9.04 -8.96 0.98
CA PHE A 94 -10.28 -8.20 1.04
C PHE A 94 -11.48 -9.02 0.57
N LEU A 95 -11.34 -9.75 -0.54
CA LEU A 95 -12.42 -10.60 -1.07
C LEU A 95 -12.84 -11.69 -0.08
N SER A 96 -11.90 -12.24 0.70
CA SER A 96 -12.23 -13.24 1.75
C SER A 96 -13.08 -12.70 2.89
N ARG A 97 -13.33 -11.40 2.98
CA ARG A 97 -14.14 -10.73 4.02
C ARG A 97 -15.56 -10.39 3.56
N ILE A 98 -15.86 -10.60 2.29
CA ILE A 98 -17.15 -10.26 1.69
C ILE A 98 -17.79 -11.52 1.11
N GLY A 99 -19.14 -11.54 1.05
CA GLY A 99 -19.90 -12.61 0.44
C GLY A 99 -20.37 -12.34 -0.99
N GLU A 100 -19.89 -11.25 -1.60
CA GLU A 100 -20.29 -10.80 -2.92
C GLU A 100 -19.10 -10.87 -3.88
N ASP A 101 -19.40 -11.14 -5.15
CA ASP A 101 -18.40 -11.22 -6.21
C ASP A 101 -18.32 -9.91 -6.99
N TYR A 102 -17.09 -9.52 -7.33
CA TYR A 102 -16.79 -8.30 -8.07
C TYR A 102 -15.79 -8.55 -9.22
N GLU A 103 -15.98 -7.78 -10.29
CA GLU A 103 -14.93 -7.48 -11.25
C GLU A 103 -14.16 -6.26 -10.75
N ILE A 104 -12.86 -6.42 -10.47
CA ILE A 104 -12.01 -5.40 -9.85
C ILE A 104 -10.96 -4.92 -10.85
N LEU A 105 -10.95 -3.63 -11.15
CA LEU A 105 -9.86 -3.01 -11.91
C LEU A 105 -9.02 -2.17 -10.95
N VAL A 106 -7.73 -2.49 -10.89
CA VAL A 106 -6.71 -1.76 -10.11
C VAL A 106 -5.73 -1.10 -11.06
N ASN A 107 -5.49 0.19 -10.88
CA ASN A 107 -4.41 0.89 -11.58
C ASN A 107 -3.51 1.62 -10.57
N HIS A 108 -2.24 1.22 -10.52
CA HIS A 108 -1.19 1.85 -9.73
C HIS A 108 -0.45 2.88 -10.59
N ALA A 109 -0.64 4.17 -10.32
CA ALA A 109 0.21 5.22 -10.85
C ALA A 109 1.44 5.37 -9.93
N VAL A 110 2.55 4.76 -10.33
CA VAL A 110 3.79 4.69 -9.56
C VAL A 110 4.72 5.83 -9.99
N LYS A 111 5.03 6.75 -9.07
CA LYS A 111 5.89 7.92 -9.31
C LYS A 111 7.26 7.82 -8.64
N VAL A 112 7.67 6.61 -8.27
CA VAL A 112 9.00 6.32 -7.72
C VAL A 112 9.61 5.15 -8.49
N PRO A 113 10.95 5.00 -8.55
CA PRO A 113 11.58 3.85 -9.20
C PRO A 113 11.15 2.53 -8.58
N ILE A 114 10.66 1.60 -9.41
CA ILE A 114 10.20 0.28 -8.95
C ILE A 114 11.40 -0.64 -8.76
N GLY A 115 11.47 -1.30 -7.59
CA GLY A 115 12.54 -2.25 -7.26
C GLY A 115 13.90 -1.61 -7.00
N SER A 116 13.93 -0.34 -6.62
CA SER A 116 15.15 0.43 -6.39
C SER A 116 15.25 1.03 -4.97
N GLY A 117 14.57 0.42 -3.99
CA GLY A 117 14.65 0.84 -2.58
C GLY A 117 13.81 2.04 -2.20
N PHE A 118 12.82 2.43 -3.01
CA PHE A 118 11.94 3.59 -2.77
C PHE A 118 10.60 3.22 -2.11
N GLY A 119 10.45 2.03 -1.56
CA GLY A 119 9.23 1.58 -0.89
C GLY A 119 8.03 1.38 -1.84
N SER A 120 8.24 1.27 -3.15
CA SER A 120 7.15 1.21 -4.14
C SER A 120 6.17 0.04 -3.91
N SER A 121 6.64 -1.09 -3.38
CA SER A 121 5.81 -2.26 -3.08
C SER A 121 4.89 -1.99 -1.89
N GLY A 122 5.44 -1.52 -0.76
CA GLY A 122 4.67 -1.14 0.43
C GLY A 122 3.66 -0.05 0.14
N ALA A 123 4.09 1.01 -0.60
CA ALA A 123 3.19 2.08 -1.01
C ALA A 123 2.04 1.59 -1.90
N GLY A 124 2.32 0.64 -2.81
CA GLY A 124 1.31 -0.01 -3.64
C GLY A 124 0.33 -0.83 -2.81
N ALA A 125 0.84 -1.65 -1.89
CA ALA A 125 0.02 -2.46 -0.98
C ALA A 125 -0.87 -1.58 -0.09
N LEU A 126 -0.31 -0.54 0.53
CA LEU A 126 -1.03 0.34 1.44
C LEU A 126 -2.10 1.16 0.71
N SER A 127 -1.75 1.79 -0.43
CA SER A 127 -2.73 2.55 -1.21
C SER A 127 -3.85 1.67 -1.78
N LEU A 128 -3.54 0.43 -2.19
CA LEU A 128 -4.55 -0.53 -2.63
C LEU A 128 -5.47 -0.95 -1.49
N ALA A 129 -4.92 -1.30 -0.33
CA ALA A 129 -5.71 -1.69 0.84
C ALA A 129 -6.67 -0.56 1.27
N LEU A 130 -6.18 0.69 1.31
CA LEU A 130 -7.02 1.86 1.62
C LEU A 130 -8.14 2.05 0.59
N ALA A 131 -7.83 1.92 -0.71
CA ALA A 131 -8.81 2.08 -1.77
C ALA A 131 -9.87 0.96 -1.75
N LEU A 132 -9.48 -0.29 -1.49
CA LEU A 132 -10.39 -1.43 -1.39
C LEU A 132 -11.31 -1.32 -0.16
N ASN A 133 -10.76 -0.96 1.02
CA ASN A 133 -11.56 -0.76 2.21
C ASN A 133 -12.71 0.23 1.98
N GLU A 134 -12.40 1.35 1.35
CA GLU A 134 -13.39 2.38 1.02
C GLU A 134 -14.34 1.93 -0.08
N ALA A 135 -13.83 1.33 -1.17
CA ALA A 135 -14.64 0.91 -2.30
C ALA A 135 -15.64 -0.19 -1.93
N LEU A 136 -15.23 -1.12 -1.06
CA LEU A 136 -16.06 -2.21 -0.53
C LEU A 136 -16.88 -1.80 0.71
N ASN A 137 -16.69 -0.57 1.21
CA ASN A 137 -17.38 -0.03 2.39
C ASN A 137 -17.26 -0.94 3.65
N LEU A 138 -16.06 -1.48 3.89
CA LEU A 138 -15.85 -2.43 4.99
C LEU A 138 -15.72 -1.75 6.36
N GLY A 139 -15.48 -0.44 6.40
CA GLY A 139 -15.38 0.32 7.64
C GLY A 139 -14.17 -0.03 8.52
N LEU A 140 -13.15 -0.70 7.96
CA LEU A 140 -11.92 -0.99 8.70
C LEU A 140 -11.20 0.32 9.05
N SER A 141 -10.64 0.39 10.23
CA SER A 141 -9.79 1.51 10.62
C SER A 141 -8.54 1.59 9.74
N ARG A 142 -7.90 2.76 9.71
CA ARG A 142 -6.63 2.94 8.98
C ARG A 142 -5.56 1.96 9.46
N THR A 143 -5.53 1.66 10.74
CA THR A 143 -4.58 0.71 11.35
C THR A 143 -4.83 -0.71 10.84
N GLU A 144 -6.07 -1.20 10.91
CA GLU A 144 -6.44 -2.54 10.42
C GLU A 144 -6.16 -2.68 8.92
N THR A 145 -6.51 -1.67 8.14
CA THR A 145 -6.23 -1.64 6.70
C THR A 145 -4.73 -1.70 6.40
N ALA A 146 -3.92 -0.95 7.14
CA ALA A 146 -2.48 -0.95 7.00
C ALA A 146 -1.83 -2.27 7.51
N GLN A 147 -2.44 -2.95 8.48
CA GLN A 147 -2.01 -4.28 8.92
C GLN A 147 -2.21 -5.34 7.83
N ILE A 148 -3.27 -5.24 7.02
CA ILE A 148 -3.45 -6.11 5.85
C ILE A 148 -2.32 -5.91 4.84
N ALA A 149 -2.00 -4.67 4.51
CA ALA A 149 -0.88 -4.35 3.62
C ALA A 149 0.46 -4.86 4.18
N HIS A 150 0.72 -4.64 5.47
CA HIS A 150 1.93 -5.09 6.14
C HIS A 150 2.08 -6.62 6.11
N THR A 151 1.05 -7.35 6.54
CA THR A 151 1.11 -8.82 6.57
C THR A 151 1.26 -9.41 5.18
N THR A 152 0.71 -8.76 4.16
CA THR A 152 0.89 -9.15 2.75
C THR A 152 2.34 -8.94 2.30
N GLU A 153 2.96 -7.80 2.57
CA GLU A 153 4.36 -7.52 2.27
C GLU A 153 5.30 -8.55 2.93
N VAL A 154 5.03 -8.87 4.20
CA VAL A 154 5.79 -9.89 4.96
C VAL A 154 5.66 -11.27 4.34
N LYS A 155 4.44 -11.70 3.96
CA LYS A 155 4.19 -12.98 3.29
C LYS A 155 4.90 -13.08 1.95
N CYS A 156 4.84 -12.03 1.14
CA CYS A 156 5.50 -11.96 -0.17
C CYS A 156 7.01 -11.73 -0.07
N LYS A 157 7.57 -11.51 1.13
CA LYS A 157 8.99 -11.20 1.37
C LYS A 157 9.47 -9.97 0.60
N THR A 158 8.62 -8.97 0.46
CA THR A 158 8.91 -7.73 -0.27
C THR A 158 9.22 -6.55 0.64
N GLY A 159 8.77 -6.59 1.91
CA GLY A 159 9.05 -5.54 2.89
C GLY A 159 8.78 -5.97 4.32
N LEU A 160 9.52 -5.38 5.28
CA LEU A 160 9.37 -5.65 6.72
C LEU A 160 9.08 -4.40 7.56
N GLY A 161 9.33 -3.21 7.05
CA GLY A 161 9.18 -1.98 7.85
C GLY A 161 8.68 -0.79 7.05
N THR A 162 8.44 -0.95 5.76
CA THR A 162 8.08 0.13 4.87
C THR A 162 6.64 0.58 5.10
N VAL A 163 5.71 -0.36 5.24
CA VAL A 163 4.27 -0.04 5.41
C VAL A 163 4.00 0.78 6.67
N ILE A 164 4.64 0.46 7.81
CA ILE A 164 4.45 1.27 9.02
C ILE A 164 5.01 2.69 8.82
N ALA A 165 6.18 2.84 8.20
CA ALA A 165 6.77 4.15 7.90
C ALA A 165 5.87 4.96 6.94
N GLU A 166 5.37 4.37 5.87
CA GLU A 166 4.48 4.99 4.90
C GLU A 166 3.10 5.35 5.50
N THR A 167 2.63 4.57 6.48
CA THR A 167 1.38 4.85 7.19
C THR A 167 1.47 6.14 7.98
N PHE A 168 2.59 6.38 8.67
CA PHE A 168 2.80 7.60 9.45
C PHE A 168 3.31 8.77 8.59
N GLY A 169 4.18 8.49 7.63
CA GLY A 169 4.81 9.51 6.78
C GLY A 169 5.89 10.32 7.51
N GLY A 170 6.50 11.26 6.81
CA GLY A 170 7.55 12.11 7.37
C GLY A 170 8.89 11.39 7.58
N ALA A 171 9.78 11.98 8.38
CA ALA A 171 11.00 11.33 8.82
C ALA A 171 10.73 10.59 10.14
N GLU A 172 11.27 9.37 10.28
CA GLU A 172 10.96 8.52 11.41
C GLU A 172 12.14 7.68 11.91
N ILE A 173 12.02 7.28 13.17
CA ILE A 173 12.80 6.21 13.79
C ILE A 173 11.83 5.10 14.19
N ARG A 174 12.00 3.91 13.64
CA ARG A 174 11.28 2.70 14.03
C ARG A 174 11.94 2.08 15.25
N ILE A 175 11.35 2.31 16.43
CA ILE A 175 11.90 1.89 17.73
C ILE A 175 11.56 0.43 18.00
N LYS A 176 10.30 0.04 17.78
CA LYS A 176 9.81 -1.33 17.96
C LYS A 176 9.35 -1.88 16.61
N PRO A 177 9.79 -3.12 16.24
CA PRO A 177 9.31 -3.76 15.02
C PRO A 177 7.83 -4.13 15.14
N GLY A 178 7.18 -4.29 13.99
CA GLY A 178 5.80 -4.75 13.89
C GLY A 178 4.97 -3.92 12.93
N ALA A 179 3.74 -4.39 12.71
CA ALA A 179 2.75 -3.72 11.88
C ALA A 179 2.29 -2.38 12.50
N PRO A 180 1.63 -1.51 11.73
CA PRO A 180 0.95 -0.33 12.28
C PRO A 180 0.03 -0.70 13.46
N GLY A 181 0.12 0.05 14.56
CA GLY A 181 -0.61 -0.22 15.82
C GLY A 181 0.08 -1.23 16.76
N ILE A 182 1.13 -1.91 16.32
CA ILE A 182 1.93 -2.86 17.12
C ILE A 182 3.38 -2.41 17.21
N GLY A 183 3.98 -2.06 16.08
CA GLY A 183 5.28 -1.40 16.03
C GLY A 183 5.21 0.02 16.57
N GLU A 184 6.36 0.56 16.97
CA GLU A 184 6.48 1.90 17.51
C GLU A 184 7.39 2.76 16.63
N ILE A 185 6.88 3.93 16.28
CA ILE A 185 7.59 4.94 15.50
C ILE A 185 7.71 6.22 16.31
N LYS A 186 8.91 6.79 16.33
CA LYS A 186 9.15 8.17 16.75
C LYS A 186 9.32 9.03 15.50
N GLN A 187 8.39 9.95 15.28
CA GLN A 187 8.53 10.93 14.19
C GLN A 187 9.57 11.98 14.54
N ILE A 188 10.38 12.33 13.54
CA ILE A 188 11.35 13.42 13.62
C ILE A 188 10.66 14.66 13.01
N PRO A 189 10.53 15.78 13.73
CA PRO A 189 9.98 16.99 13.17
C PRO A 189 10.77 17.44 11.96
N THR A 190 10.09 17.58 10.83
CA THR A 190 10.63 18.10 9.58
C THR A 190 9.81 19.30 9.13
N ASN A 191 10.38 20.15 8.33
CA ASN A 191 9.69 21.28 7.70
C ASN A 191 9.84 21.21 6.17
N ASP A 192 9.10 22.02 5.47
CA ASP A 192 9.07 22.07 3.99
C ASP A 192 10.37 22.58 3.35
N LYS A 193 11.39 22.89 4.15
CA LYS A 193 12.70 23.36 3.67
C LYS A 193 13.64 22.21 3.30
N TYR A 194 13.29 20.95 3.63
CA TYR A 194 14.12 19.80 3.29
C TYR A 194 13.68 19.21 1.96
N ALA A 195 14.67 18.91 1.11
CA ALA A 195 14.49 18.15 -0.11
C ALA A 195 15.36 16.90 -0.06
N VAL A 196 14.81 15.78 -0.57
CA VAL A 196 15.55 14.54 -0.71
C VAL A 196 15.98 14.41 -2.16
N VAL A 197 17.30 14.42 -2.40
CA VAL A 197 17.88 14.19 -3.72
C VAL A 197 18.31 12.74 -3.82
N CYS A 198 17.79 12.03 -4.84
CA CYS A 198 18.03 10.61 -5.03
C CYS A 198 18.68 10.36 -6.39
N LEU A 199 19.69 9.50 -6.40
CA LEU A 199 20.28 8.96 -7.62
C LEU A 199 19.93 7.47 -7.72
N ASN A 200 19.24 7.07 -8.79
CA ASN A 200 18.85 5.70 -9.02
C ASN A 200 19.85 4.98 -9.95
N PHE A 201 20.51 3.95 -9.44
CA PHE A 201 21.46 3.12 -10.19
C PHE A 201 20.81 1.88 -10.84
N GLY A 202 19.48 1.78 -10.80
CA GLY A 202 18.73 0.67 -11.37
C GLY A 202 18.11 -0.26 -10.33
N LYS A 203 17.56 -1.39 -10.79
CA LYS A 203 16.87 -2.35 -9.94
C LYS A 203 17.85 -3.17 -9.10
N LEU A 204 17.60 -3.24 -7.80
CA LEU A 204 18.26 -4.17 -6.88
C LEU A 204 17.25 -5.25 -6.48
N SER A 205 17.58 -6.52 -6.75
CA SER A 205 16.75 -7.63 -6.28
C SER A 205 16.89 -7.77 -4.76
N THR A 206 15.80 -7.64 -4.03
CA THR A 206 15.72 -7.89 -2.58
C THR A 206 15.32 -9.33 -2.25
N LYS A 207 14.95 -10.13 -3.26
CA LYS A 207 14.69 -11.56 -3.10
C LYS A 207 16.05 -12.29 -3.08
N LYS A 208 16.43 -12.80 -1.92
CA LYS A 208 17.42 -13.87 -1.75
C LYS A 208 16.69 -15.16 -1.45
#